data_f4ff7722a1bae6ccd5dc3c1194149f82
#
_entry.id   f4ff7722a1bae6ccd5dc3c1194149f82
#
_cell.length_a   1.000
_cell.length_b   1.000
_cell.length_c   1.000
_cell.angle_alpha   90.00
_cell.angle_beta   90.00
_cell.angle_gamma   90.00
#
_symmetry.space_group_name_H-M   'P 1'
#
loop_
_entity.id
_entity.type
_entity.pdbx_description
1 polymer ?
#
loop_
_entity_poly.entity_id
_entity_poly.type
_entity_poly.pdbx_seq_one_letter_code
_entity_poly.pdbx_strand_id
1 'polypeptide(L)'
;MPQETAPEIYLIARPAVDREAMRAYLSAVGGESWLERRDSPGPGGDGELLVEFAGRTCYRSWEPGLNPNVTRVREDPRAYLNNILKSAHGSVLEHANYTFALHNVSRVATHEIVRHRAGAAYSQESLRYVRLVDIGFRVPPVLEPVRQQVLELVERLEEFQVSAAMALHLDEEGIPFHVKKEVTSALRRLAPIGLSTDIIMTMNLRTLRHVVQMRTAAGAEEELRLIFGRVGEIMKAEASGVFQDFERDQRGCWEPGFPKV
;
A
#
# COMPACT_ATOMS: atom_id res chain seq x y z
N MET A 1 10.56 13.65 26.50
CA MET A 1 10.47 14.34 25.16
C MET A 1 9.85 13.38 24.18
N PRO A 2 8.95 13.81 23.33
CA PRO A 2 8.33 12.96 22.31
C PRO A 2 9.41 12.33 21.41
N GLN A 3 9.17 11.10 20.99
CA GLN A 3 10.08 10.40 20.09
C GLN A 3 9.89 10.94 18.67
N GLU A 4 10.96 11.47 18.07
CA GLU A 4 10.88 11.81 16.66
C GLU A 4 10.93 10.56 15.80
N THR A 5 10.04 10.52 14.80
CA THR A 5 9.83 9.36 13.96
C THR A 5 9.93 9.70 12.47
N ALA A 6 10.16 8.69 11.66
CA ALA A 6 10.12 8.75 10.21
C ALA A 6 9.33 7.55 9.66
N PRO A 7 8.60 7.71 8.56
CA PRO A 7 7.87 6.61 7.94
C PRO A 7 8.77 5.45 7.52
N GLU A 8 8.39 4.24 7.89
CA GLU A 8 9.02 3.00 7.47
C GLU A 8 8.00 2.12 6.75
N ILE A 9 8.37 1.58 5.60
CA ILE A 9 7.46 0.85 4.71
C ILE A 9 7.98 -0.57 4.48
N TYR A 10 7.16 -1.56 4.84
CA TYR A 10 7.46 -2.98 4.73
C TYR A 10 6.46 -3.67 3.82
N LEU A 11 6.92 -4.37 2.78
CA LEU A 11 6.09 -5.28 2.00
C LEU A 11 5.99 -6.62 2.74
N ILE A 12 4.83 -6.91 3.32
CA ILE A 12 4.61 -8.09 4.18
C ILE A 12 3.90 -9.25 3.50
N ALA A 13 3.16 -9.00 2.41
CA ALA A 13 2.53 -10.07 1.64
C ALA A 13 2.46 -9.73 0.16
N ARG A 14 2.57 -10.77 -0.65
CA ARG A 14 2.48 -10.74 -2.12
C ARG A 14 1.67 -11.95 -2.60
N PRO A 15 1.13 -11.93 -3.84
CA PRO A 15 0.43 -13.08 -4.41
C PRO A 15 1.30 -14.33 -4.44
N ALA A 16 0.67 -15.47 -4.19
CA ALA A 16 1.22 -16.80 -4.45
C ALA A 16 0.22 -17.57 -5.31
N VAL A 17 0.66 -18.16 -6.41
CA VAL A 17 -0.18 -18.88 -7.37
C VAL A 17 -0.13 -20.39 -7.06
N ASP A 18 -1.30 -21.01 -6.95
CA ASP A 18 -1.44 -22.46 -6.98
C ASP A 18 -1.26 -22.96 -8.43
N ARG A 19 -0.05 -23.39 -8.73
CA ARG A 19 0.32 -23.84 -10.09
C ARG A 19 -0.34 -25.16 -10.48
N GLU A 20 -0.71 -26.01 -9.54
CA GLU A 20 -1.41 -27.25 -9.81
C GLU A 20 -2.86 -26.98 -10.25
N ALA A 21 -3.58 -26.14 -9.49
CA ALA A 21 -4.91 -25.71 -9.84
C ALA A 21 -4.92 -24.94 -11.17
N MET A 22 -3.93 -24.07 -11.41
CA MET A 22 -3.77 -23.34 -12.67
C MET A 22 -3.54 -24.30 -13.86
N ARG A 23 -2.71 -25.33 -13.69
CA ARG A 23 -2.45 -26.36 -14.72
C ARG A 23 -3.73 -27.14 -15.04
N ALA A 24 -4.47 -27.57 -14.02
CA ALA A 24 -5.75 -28.29 -14.22
C ALA A 24 -6.76 -27.46 -15.03
N TYR A 25 -6.87 -26.15 -14.75
CA TYR A 25 -7.71 -25.25 -15.53
C TYR A 25 -7.21 -25.12 -16.98
N LEU A 26 -5.91 -24.92 -17.17
CA LEU A 26 -5.31 -24.74 -18.50
C LEU A 26 -5.45 -26.00 -19.37
N SER A 27 -5.41 -27.20 -18.77
CA SER A 27 -5.68 -28.47 -19.44
C SER A 27 -7.10 -28.51 -20.01
N ALA A 28 -8.08 -28.02 -19.24
CA ALA A 28 -9.47 -27.98 -19.67
C ALA A 28 -9.75 -26.98 -20.82
N VAL A 29 -8.89 -25.96 -21.00
CA VAL A 29 -9.08 -24.91 -22.03
C VAL A 29 -8.03 -24.94 -23.15
N GLY A 30 -7.10 -25.91 -23.13
CA GLY A 30 -6.07 -26.08 -24.17
C GLY A 30 -4.89 -25.11 -24.07
N GLY A 31 -4.54 -24.67 -22.84
CA GLY A 31 -3.49 -23.68 -22.60
C GLY A 31 -2.27 -24.21 -21.83
N GLU A 32 -2.10 -25.53 -21.69
CA GLU A 32 -1.06 -26.14 -20.84
C GLU A 32 0.36 -25.70 -21.21
N SER A 33 0.68 -25.66 -22.49
CA SER A 33 2.00 -25.33 -22.99
C SER A 33 2.42 -23.88 -22.63
N TRP A 34 1.45 -22.98 -22.39
CA TRP A 34 1.76 -21.65 -21.89
C TRP A 34 2.36 -21.71 -20.48
N LEU A 35 1.79 -22.49 -19.56
CA LEU A 35 2.30 -22.59 -18.19
C LEU A 35 3.67 -23.26 -18.14
N GLU A 36 3.92 -24.26 -18.97
CA GLU A 36 5.22 -24.91 -19.09
C GLU A 36 6.33 -23.91 -19.46
N ARG A 37 6.03 -22.94 -20.33
CA ARG A 37 6.94 -21.84 -20.67
C ARG A 37 7.09 -20.80 -19.55
N ARG A 38 6.35 -20.93 -18.45
CA ARG A 38 6.34 -20.05 -17.27
C ARG A 38 6.79 -20.77 -15.99
N ASP A 39 7.46 -21.93 -16.11
CA ASP A 39 7.88 -22.72 -14.94
C ASP A 39 8.88 -22.01 -14.01
N SER A 40 9.62 -21.03 -14.52
CA SER A 40 10.38 -20.10 -13.67
C SER A 40 9.56 -18.82 -13.46
N PRO A 41 9.38 -18.36 -12.21
CA PRO A 41 8.77 -17.06 -12.00
C PRO A 41 9.62 -16.00 -12.72
N GLY A 42 8.98 -15.24 -13.60
CA GLY A 42 9.58 -14.06 -14.23
C GLY A 42 9.99 -13.03 -13.18
N PRO A 43 10.68 -11.95 -13.56
CA PRO A 43 11.17 -10.92 -12.63
C PRO A 43 10.09 -10.34 -11.70
N GLY A 44 8.81 -10.35 -12.10
CA GLY A 44 7.67 -9.86 -11.32
C GLY A 44 6.91 -10.92 -10.53
N GLY A 45 7.44 -12.14 -10.43
CA GLY A 45 6.90 -13.21 -9.60
C GLY A 45 5.45 -13.62 -9.94
N ASP A 46 4.79 -14.22 -8.95
CA ASP A 46 3.43 -14.76 -9.10
C ASP A 46 2.35 -13.68 -9.31
N GLY A 47 2.61 -12.45 -8.88
CA GLY A 47 1.68 -11.33 -9.12
C GLY A 47 1.54 -11.00 -10.62
N GLU A 48 2.64 -10.94 -11.35
CA GLU A 48 2.62 -10.71 -12.80
C GLU A 48 2.14 -11.93 -13.57
N LEU A 49 2.47 -13.13 -13.11
CA LEU A 49 1.93 -14.38 -13.67
C LEU A 49 0.40 -14.40 -13.60
N LEU A 50 -0.17 -14.01 -12.46
CA LEU A 50 -1.62 -13.95 -12.26
C LEU A 50 -2.28 -12.89 -13.18
N VAL A 51 -1.66 -11.73 -13.35
CA VAL A 51 -2.13 -10.69 -14.28
C VAL A 51 -2.09 -11.19 -15.73
N GLU A 52 -1.01 -11.84 -16.16
CA GLU A 52 -0.88 -12.42 -17.49
C GLU A 52 -1.93 -13.51 -17.70
N PHE A 53 -2.11 -14.40 -16.72
CA PHE A 53 -3.12 -15.45 -16.73
C PHE A 53 -4.53 -14.88 -16.93
N ALA A 54 -4.93 -13.90 -16.11
CA ALA A 54 -6.23 -13.25 -16.22
C ALA A 54 -6.44 -12.60 -17.59
N GLY A 55 -5.44 -11.88 -18.10
CA GLY A 55 -5.51 -11.24 -19.40
C GLY A 55 -5.62 -12.21 -20.56
N ARG A 56 -4.89 -13.33 -20.50
CA ARG A 56 -4.98 -14.39 -21.53
C ARG A 56 -6.32 -15.11 -21.50
N THR A 57 -6.90 -15.29 -20.33
CA THR A 57 -8.25 -15.86 -20.20
C THR A 57 -9.28 -15.04 -20.95
N CYS A 58 -9.24 -13.71 -20.89
CA CYS A 58 -10.19 -12.83 -21.58
C CYS A 58 -10.25 -13.06 -23.10
N TYR A 59 -9.13 -13.43 -23.72
CA TYR A 59 -9.01 -13.58 -25.16
C TYR A 59 -8.77 -15.03 -25.61
N ARG A 60 -8.69 -15.98 -24.67
CA ARG A 60 -8.22 -17.36 -24.95
C ARG A 60 -6.90 -17.36 -25.72
N SER A 61 -5.99 -16.45 -25.34
CA SER A 61 -4.72 -16.24 -26.05
C SER A 61 -3.57 -17.06 -25.44
N TRP A 62 -3.84 -18.33 -25.16
CA TRP A 62 -2.86 -19.30 -24.62
C TRP A 62 -1.93 -19.82 -25.71
N GLU A 63 -2.55 -20.28 -26.83
CA GLU A 63 -1.87 -20.84 -27.98
C GLU A 63 -2.45 -20.25 -29.27
N PRO A 64 -1.66 -20.23 -30.36
CA PRO A 64 -2.18 -19.90 -31.69
C PRO A 64 -3.29 -20.88 -32.10
N GLY A 65 -4.39 -20.34 -32.61
CA GLY A 65 -5.51 -21.14 -33.12
C GLY A 65 -6.61 -21.47 -32.11
N LEU A 66 -6.40 -21.29 -30.80
CA LEU A 66 -7.48 -21.47 -29.79
C LEU A 66 -8.59 -20.44 -29.91
N ASN A 67 -8.27 -19.26 -30.41
CA ASN A 67 -9.23 -18.22 -30.75
C ASN A 67 -8.94 -17.74 -32.16
N PRO A 68 -9.85 -17.94 -33.13
CA PRO A 68 -9.66 -17.53 -34.55
C PRO A 68 -9.40 -16.02 -34.71
N ASN A 69 -9.85 -15.20 -33.77
CA ASN A 69 -9.65 -13.74 -33.79
C ASN A 69 -8.29 -13.34 -33.22
N VAL A 70 -7.55 -14.27 -32.60
CA VAL A 70 -6.21 -14.03 -32.06
C VAL A 70 -5.17 -14.55 -33.05
N THR A 71 -4.67 -13.68 -33.89
CA THR A 71 -3.70 -14.03 -34.93
C THR A 71 -2.25 -14.06 -34.42
N ARG A 72 -1.98 -13.49 -33.23
CA ARG A 72 -0.65 -13.45 -32.62
C ARG A 72 -0.72 -13.66 -31.13
N VAL A 73 0.05 -14.61 -30.61
CA VAL A 73 0.30 -14.82 -29.20
C VAL A 73 1.69 -14.27 -28.85
N ARG A 74 1.76 -13.37 -27.85
CA ARG A 74 3.04 -12.85 -27.36
C ARG A 74 3.64 -13.82 -26.36
N GLU A 75 4.87 -14.24 -26.60
CA GLU A 75 5.59 -15.18 -25.73
C GLU A 75 6.30 -14.49 -24.56
N ASP A 76 6.89 -13.33 -24.82
CA ASP A 76 7.56 -12.55 -23.78
C ASP A 76 6.57 -11.92 -22.80
N PRO A 77 6.65 -12.25 -21.48
CA PRO A 77 5.76 -11.72 -20.45
C PRO A 77 5.78 -10.20 -20.35
N ARG A 78 6.97 -9.60 -20.44
CA ARG A 78 7.14 -8.15 -20.35
C ARG A 78 6.48 -7.42 -21.52
N ALA A 79 6.66 -7.92 -22.73
CA ALA A 79 5.98 -7.39 -23.91
C ALA A 79 4.45 -7.60 -23.84
N TYR A 80 4.00 -8.69 -23.23
CA TYR A 80 2.57 -8.93 -22.98
C TYR A 80 1.99 -7.91 -22.01
N LEU A 81 2.64 -7.72 -20.85
CA LEU A 81 2.22 -6.74 -19.84
C LEU A 81 2.27 -5.31 -20.41
N ASN A 82 3.29 -4.96 -21.18
CA ASN A 82 3.34 -3.66 -21.88
C ASN A 82 2.12 -3.43 -22.78
N ASN A 83 1.66 -4.47 -23.49
CA ASN A 83 0.45 -4.38 -24.29
C ASN A 83 -0.83 -4.21 -23.45
N ILE A 84 -0.92 -4.87 -22.28
CA ILE A 84 -2.01 -4.68 -21.30
C ILE A 84 -2.05 -3.20 -20.86
N LEU A 85 -0.91 -2.63 -20.50
CA LEU A 85 -0.80 -1.23 -20.10
C LEU A 85 -1.18 -0.28 -21.24
N LYS A 86 -0.62 -0.48 -22.44
CA LYS A 86 -0.88 0.35 -23.62
C LYS A 86 -2.34 0.33 -24.05
N SER A 87 -3.02 -0.81 -23.91
CA SER A 87 -4.44 -0.96 -24.25
C SER A 87 -5.40 -0.53 -23.13
N ALA A 88 -4.86 -0.02 -22.00
CA ALA A 88 -5.62 0.35 -20.82
C ALA A 88 -6.51 -0.78 -20.25
N HIS A 89 -6.06 -2.04 -20.37
CA HIS A 89 -6.79 -3.21 -19.87
C HIS A 89 -6.53 -3.40 -18.37
N GLY A 90 -6.90 -2.39 -17.57
CA GLY A 90 -6.56 -2.29 -16.14
C GLY A 90 -7.24 -3.32 -15.25
N SER A 91 -8.41 -3.89 -15.65
CA SER A 91 -9.14 -4.84 -14.81
C SER A 91 -8.33 -6.09 -14.44
N VAL A 92 -7.43 -6.55 -15.30
CA VAL A 92 -6.59 -7.73 -15.02
C VAL A 92 -5.56 -7.49 -13.92
N LEU A 93 -5.18 -6.23 -13.68
CA LEU A 93 -4.28 -5.84 -12.60
C LEU A 93 -4.94 -5.93 -11.21
N GLU A 94 -6.27 -6.00 -11.15
CA GLU A 94 -7.02 -6.06 -9.90
C GLU A 94 -6.94 -7.42 -9.21
N HIS A 95 -6.49 -8.48 -9.91
CA HIS A 95 -6.33 -9.81 -9.34
C HIS A 95 -5.10 -9.94 -8.42
N ALA A 96 -4.05 -9.14 -8.62
CA ALA A 96 -2.83 -9.22 -7.83
C ALA A 96 -2.81 -8.18 -6.71
N ASN A 97 -2.83 -8.65 -5.46
CA ASN A 97 -2.88 -7.81 -4.26
C ASN A 97 -1.56 -7.87 -3.49
N TYR A 98 -1.12 -6.73 -2.97
CA TYR A 98 0.09 -6.60 -2.15
C TYR A 98 -0.28 -5.93 -0.83
N THR A 99 0.32 -6.41 0.26
CA THR A 99 0.06 -5.90 1.60
C THR A 99 1.31 -5.26 2.18
N PHE A 100 1.19 -4.05 2.66
CA PHE A 100 2.24 -3.28 3.29
C PHE A 100 1.93 -3.04 4.76
N ALA A 101 2.93 -3.07 5.63
CA ALA A 101 2.90 -2.43 6.92
C ALA A 101 3.58 -1.07 6.79
N LEU A 102 2.87 -0.02 7.16
CA LEU A 102 3.38 1.34 7.25
C LEU A 102 3.54 1.66 8.72
N HIS A 103 4.79 1.81 9.16
CA HIS A 103 5.16 2.08 10.54
C HIS A 103 5.58 3.53 10.72
N ASN A 104 5.26 4.12 11.88
CA ASN A 104 5.59 5.51 12.19
C ASN A 104 5.05 6.55 11.17
N VAL A 105 3.88 6.29 10.60
CA VAL A 105 3.21 7.25 9.71
C VAL A 105 2.24 8.12 10.50
N SER A 106 2.14 9.40 10.16
CA SER A 106 1.21 10.30 10.87
C SER A 106 -0.26 9.98 10.60
N ARG A 107 -1.12 10.37 11.52
CA ARG A 107 -2.57 10.31 11.27
C ARG A 107 -3.00 11.31 10.19
N VAL A 108 -2.23 12.34 9.88
CA VAL A 108 -2.43 13.19 8.71
C VAL A 108 -2.35 12.33 7.45
N ALA A 109 -1.24 11.59 7.28
CA ALA A 109 -1.04 10.73 6.13
C ALA A 109 -2.09 9.62 6.06
N THR A 110 -2.37 8.91 7.17
CA THR A 110 -3.36 7.82 7.15
C THR A 110 -4.76 8.31 6.83
N HIS A 111 -5.14 9.51 7.27
CA HIS A 111 -6.45 10.09 6.97
C HIS A 111 -6.65 10.34 5.48
N GLU A 112 -5.59 10.64 4.75
CA GLU A 112 -5.62 10.75 3.29
C GLU A 112 -5.50 9.39 2.58
N ILE A 113 -4.69 8.47 3.10
CA ILE A 113 -4.50 7.12 2.53
C ILE A 113 -5.82 6.36 2.48
N VAL A 114 -6.60 6.36 3.57
CA VAL A 114 -7.87 5.62 3.66
C VAL A 114 -8.99 6.15 2.75
N ARG A 115 -8.77 7.25 2.04
CA ARG A 115 -9.70 7.76 1.03
C ARG A 115 -9.64 6.98 -0.29
N HIS A 116 -8.56 6.26 -0.53
CA HIS A 116 -8.44 5.33 -1.67
C HIS A 116 -9.17 4.03 -1.36
N ARG A 117 -10.43 3.91 -1.78
CA ARG A 117 -11.32 2.81 -1.39
C ARG A 117 -11.38 1.66 -2.39
N ALA A 118 -11.29 1.95 -3.68
CA ALA A 118 -11.36 0.94 -4.72
C ALA A 118 -10.09 0.06 -4.70
N GLY A 119 -10.26 -1.26 -4.59
CA GLY A 119 -9.16 -2.21 -4.58
C GLY A 119 -8.22 -2.10 -3.38
N ALA A 120 -8.70 -1.58 -2.24
CA ALA A 120 -7.89 -1.35 -1.05
C ALA A 120 -8.58 -1.82 0.24
N ALA A 121 -7.79 -2.25 1.22
CA ALA A 121 -8.21 -2.58 2.58
C ALA A 121 -7.20 -2.00 3.59
N TYR A 122 -7.69 -1.64 4.78
CA TYR A 122 -6.90 -0.99 5.82
C TYR A 122 -7.23 -1.51 7.21
N SER A 123 -6.17 -1.65 8.03
CA SER A 123 -6.27 -1.92 9.46
C SER A 123 -5.29 -1.01 10.18
N GLN A 124 -5.80 -0.06 10.95
CA GLN A 124 -5.00 0.96 11.63
C GLN A 124 -5.07 0.78 13.14
N GLU A 125 -3.94 1.06 13.81
CA GLU A 125 -3.87 1.15 15.25
C GLU A 125 -4.94 2.10 15.80
N SER A 126 -5.68 1.63 16.82
CA SER A 126 -6.85 2.35 17.33
C SER A 126 -6.56 3.08 18.63
N LEU A 127 -6.66 4.40 18.62
CA LEU A 127 -6.59 5.25 19.82
C LEU A 127 -7.76 5.02 20.84
N ARG A 128 -8.65 4.06 20.58
CA ARG A 128 -9.63 3.61 21.58
C ARG A 128 -9.03 2.63 22.56
N TYR A 129 -7.87 2.02 22.19
CA TYR A 129 -7.22 0.98 22.98
C TYR A 129 -5.77 1.34 23.31
N VAL A 130 -5.10 2.05 22.42
CA VAL A 130 -3.73 2.49 22.61
C VAL A 130 -3.72 3.85 23.31
N ARG A 131 -2.98 3.95 24.39
CA ARG A 131 -2.80 5.19 25.14
C ARG A 131 -1.80 6.11 24.47
N LEU A 132 -1.99 7.40 24.70
CA LEU A 132 -1.10 8.45 24.20
C LEU A 132 0.02 8.72 25.20
N VAL A 133 0.84 7.69 25.44
CA VAL A 133 2.11 7.75 26.16
C VAL A 133 3.21 7.39 25.20
N ASP A 134 4.38 7.99 25.31
CA ASP A 134 5.48 7.82 24.35
C ASP A 134 5.06 8.18 22.90
N ILE A 135 4.53 9.37 22.73
CA ILE A 135 3.99 9.83 21.45
C ILE A 135 5.11 9.97 20.42
N GLY A 136 5.07 9.12 19.39
CA GLY A 136 5.86 9.34 18.19
C GLY A 136 5.31 10.53 17.40
N PHE A 137 6.19 11.42 16.95
CA PHE A 137 5.80 12.58 16.16
C PHE A 137 6.87 12.91 15.12
N ARG A 138 6.45 13.12 13.89
CA ARG A 138 7.32 13.61 12.83
C ARG A 138 7.17 15.11 12.68
N VAL A 139 8.28 15.85 12.75
CA VAL A 139 8.30 17.27 12.43
C VAL A 139 8.60 17.45 10.94
N PRO A 140 7.66 17.94 10.13
CA PRO A 140 7.91 18.22 8.71
C PRO A 140 9.01 19.29 8.54
N PRO A 141 9.86 19.22 7.50
CA PRO A 141 10.97 20.17 7.31
C PRO A 141 10.56 21.64 7.28
N VAL A 142 9.36 21.95 6.83
CA VAL A 142 8.82 23.31 6.80
C VAL A 142 8.63 23.91 8.21
N LEU A 143 8.49 23.07 9.24
CA LEU A 143 8.36 23.46 10.64
C LEU A 143 9.70 23.51 11.39
N GLU A 144 10.82 23.23 10.73
CA GLU A 144 12.15 23.24 11.37
C GLU A 144 12.45 24.54 12.16
N PRO A 145 12.07 25.76 11.70
CA PRO A 145 12.29 26.99 12.47
C PRO A 145 11.55 27.06 13.82
N VAL A 146 10.49 26.27 13.99
CA VAL A 146 9.68 26.21 15.22
C VAL A 146 9.67 24.79 15.85
N ARG A 147 10.58 23.92 15.42
CA ARG A 147 10.66 22.54 15.82
C ARG A 147 10.60 22.34 17.34
N GLN A 148 11.42 23.07 18.08
CA GLN A 148 11.49 22.96 19.54
C GLN A 148 10.11 23.25 20.19
N GLN A 149 9.41 24.29 19.73
CA GLN A 149 8.08 24.66 20.23
C GLN A 149 7.03 23.57 19.91
N VAL A 150 7.14 22.94 18.72
CA VAL A 150 6.26 21.82 18.34
C VAL A 150 6.45 20.64 19.27
N LEU A 151 7.72 20.24 19.54
CA LEU A 151 8.04 19.12 20.42
C LEU A 151 7.60 19.38 21.87
N GLU A 152 7.83 20.60 22.38
CA GLU A 152 7.36 21.00 23.73
C GLU A 152 5.83 20.93 23.84
N LEU A 153 5.09 21.31 22.78
CA LEU A 153 3.64 21.20 22.77
C LEU A 153 3.18 19.73 22.80
N VAL A 154 3.84 18.87 22.04
CA VAL A 154 3.53 17.43 22.02
C VAL A 154 3.83 16.81 23.39
N GLU A 155 4.96 17.17 24.03
CA GLU A 155 5.33 16.72 25.39
C GLU A 155 4.25 17.12 26.43
N ARG A 156 3.77 18.35 26.38
CA ARG A 156 2.67 18.80 27.27
C ARG A 156 1.37 18.02 27.06
N LEU A 157 1.06 17.66 25.82
CA LEU A 157 -0.10 16.81 25.53
C LEU A 157 0.08 15.40 26.11
N GLU A 158 1.28 14.84 26.02
CA GLU A 158 1.63 13.56 26.62
C GLU A 158 1.52 13.59 28.15
N GLU A 159 2.13 14.60 28.81
CA GLU A 159 2.01 14.83 30.24
C GLU A 159 0.55 14.96 30.69
N PHE A 160 -0.27 15.68 29.93
CA PHE A 160 -1.71 15.76 30.18
C PHE A 160 -2.39 14.40 30.10
N GLN A 161 -2.09 13.57 29.09
CA GLN A 161 -2.66 12.23 28.96
C GLN A 161 -2.34 11.35 30.17
N VAL A 162 -1.10 11.41 30.66
CA VAL A 162 -0.66 10.68 31.85
C VAL A 162 -1.40 11.18 33.10
N SER A 163 -1.42 12.49 33.33
CA SER A 163 -2.08 13.09 34.50
C SER A 163 -3.61 12.84 34.50
N ALA A 164 -4.24 12.92 33.33
CA ALA A 164 -5.66 12.62 33.17
C ALA A 164 -5.97 11.13 33.44
N ALA A 165 -5.11 10.23 32.99
CA ALA A 165 -5.26 8.80 33.27
C ALA A 165 -5.21 8.51 34.80
N MET A 166 -4.29 9.18 35.52
CA MET A 166 -4.21 9.09 36.99
C MET A 166 -5.47 9.66 37.66
N ALA A 167 -5.89 10.88 37.26
CA ALA A 167 -7.07 11.55 37.84
C ALA A 167 -8.38 10.79 37.60
N LEU A 168 -8.45 10.01 36.53
CA LEU A 168 -9.60 9.19 36.15
C LEU A 168 -9.45 7.73 36.57
N HIS A 169 -8.46 7.42 37.39
CA HIS A 169 -8.21 6.10 37.99
C HIS A 169 -8.07 4.96 36.96
N LEU A 170 -7.60 5.24 35.74
CA LEU A 170 -7.57 4.25 34.66
C LEU A 170 -6.68 3.03 34.93
N ASP A 171 -5.68 3.16 35.79
CA ASP A 171 -4.69 2.12 36.11
C ASP A 171 -5.03 1.35 37.40
N GLU A 172 -6.11 1.71 38.08
CA GLU A 172 -6.54 1.00 39.29
C GLU A 172 -7.04 -0.41 38.99
N GLU A 173 -6.81 -1.29 39.95
CA GLU A 173 -7.27 -2.67 39.88
C GLU A 173 -8.80 -2.74 39.95
N GLY A 174 -9.42 -3.62 39.18
CA GLY A 174 -10.86 -3.82 39.15
C GLY A 174 -11.66 -2.90 38.23
N ILE A 175 -11.04 -1.90 37.57
CA ILE A 175 -11.77 -1.07 36.61
C ILE A 175 -12.18 -1.92 35.39
N PRO A 176 -13.50 -2.00 35.04
CA PRO A 176 -13.96 -2.76 33.90
C PRO A 176 -13.40 -2.26 32.57
N PHE A 177 -13.10 -3.18 31.65
CA PHE A 177 -12.49 -2.85 30.35
C PHE A 177 -13.31 -1.83 29.54
N HIS A 178 -14.64 -1.90 29.59
CA HIS A 178 -15.50 -0.94 28.88
C HIS A 178 -15.34 0.49 29.39
N VAL A 179 -15.13 0.69 30.70
CA VAL A 179 -14.88 2.00 31.30
C VAL A 179 -13.52 2.53 30.85
N LYS A 180 -12.46 1.69 30.91
CA LYS A 180 -11.13 2.06 30.40
C LYS A 180 -11.20 2.49 28.92
N LYS A 181 -11.94 1.73 28.11
CA LYS A 181 -12.15 2.02 26.69
C LYS A 181 -12.90 3.34 26.46
N GLU A 182 -13.92 3.64 27.26
CA GLU A 182 -14.69 4.89 27.17
C GLU A 182 -13.81 6.10 27.46
N VAL A 183 -13.07 6.07 28.57
CA VAL A 183 -12.17 7.17 28.96
C VAL A 183 -11.05 7.35 27.95
N THR A 184 -10.36 6.28 27.54
CA THR A 184 -9.31 6.35 26.50
C THR A 184 -9.88 6.91 25.19
N SER A 185 -11.10 6.50 24.82
CA SER A 185 -11.80 7.02 23.64
C SER A 185 -12.15 8.51 23.75
N ALA A 186 -12.39 9.03 24.95
CA ALA A 186 -12.60 10.46 25.19
C ALA A 186 -11.29 11.25 25.11
N LEU A 187 -10.24 10.77 25.76
CA LEU A 187 -8.92 11.42 25.83
C LEU A 187 -8.24 11.57 24.45
N ARG A 188 -8.49 10.66 23.50
CA ARG A 188 -7.96 10.75 22.14
C ARG A 188 -8.37 12.01 21.36
N ARG A 189 -9.42 12.75 21.84
CA ARG A 189 -9.82 14.03 21.23
C ARG A 189 -8.71 15.09 21.31
N LEU A 190 -7.79 14.91 22.26
CA LEU A 190 -6.63 15.77 22.45
C LEU A 190 -5.36 15.21 21.81
N ALA A 191 -5.46 14.14 21.00
CA ALA A 191 -4.33 13.63 20.25
C ALA A 191 -4.00 14.59 19.10
N PRO A 192 -2.73 14.99 18.93
CA PRO A 192 -2.33 15.76 17.76
C PRO A 192 -2.49 14.90 16.49
N ILE A 193 -3.02 15.45 15.43
CA ILE A 193 -3.20 14.72 14.16
C ILE A 193 -1.86 14.29 13.52
N GLY A 194 -0.75 14.96 13.88
CA GLY A 194 0.60 14.56 13.48
C GLY A 194 1.18 13.38 14.26
N LEU A 195 0.44 12.82 15.23
CA LEU A 195 0.80 11.63 15.98
C LEU A 195 1.10 10.45 15.03
N SER A 196 2.24 9.78 15.26
CA SER A 196 2.61 8.56 14.56
C SER A 196 1.69 7.39 14.93
N THR A 197 1.46 6.53 13.97
CA THR A 197 0.61 5.33 14.08
C THR A 197 1.05 4.28 13.08
N ASP A 198 0.58 3.07 13.26
CA ASP A 198 0.80 1.96 12.36
C ASP A 198 -0.48 1.65 11.57
N ILE A 199 -0.31 1.33 10.29
CA ILE A 199 -1.41 0.91 9.43
C ILE A 199 -0.98 -0.20 8.49
N ILE A 200 -1.79 -1.26 8.44
CA ILE A 200 -1.69 -2.29 7.40
C ILE A 200 -2.53 -1.84 6.22
N MET A 201 -1.93 -1.84 5.04
CA MET A 201 -2.54 -1.42 3.80
C MET A 201 -2.42 -2.54 2.76
N THR A 202 -3.54 -3.05 2.26
CA THR A 202 -3.57 -3.95 1.11
C THR A 202 -4.14 -3.22 -0.08
N MET A 203 -3.46 -3.31 -1.23
CA MET A 203 -3.95 -2.74 -2.50
C MET A 203 -3.66 -3.70 -3.65
N ASN A 204 -4.55 -3.72 -4.65
CA ASN A 204 -4.26 -4.38 -5.92
C ASN A 204 -3.32 -3.54 -6.79
N LEU A 205 -2.70 -4.16 -7.82
CA LEU A 205 -1.73 -3.49 -8.69
C LEU A 205 -2.31 -2.27 -9.43
N ARG A 206 -3.57 -2.30 -9.81
CA ARG A 206 -4.21 -1.15 -10.46
C ARG A 206 -4.29 0.05 -9.53
N THR A 207 -4.76 -0.18 -8.31
CA THR A 207 -4.83 0.85 -7.26
C THR A 207 -3.44 1.36 -6.89
N LEU A 208 -2.44 0.47 -6.74
CA LEU A 208 -1.06 0.85 -6.44
C LEU A 208 -0.48 1.78 -7.51
N ARG A 209 -0.65 1.47 -8.81
CA ARG A 209 -0.22 2.36 -9.91
C ARG A 209 -0.83 3.75 -9.78
N HIS A 210 -2.16 3.81 -9.60
CA HIS A 210 -2.89 5.07 -9.46
C HIS A 210 -2.44 5.88 -8.24
N VAL A 211 -2.31 5.23 -7.08
CA VAL A 211 -1.99 5.92 -5.82
C VAL A 211 -0.53 6.37 -5.80
N VAL A 212 0.41 5.57 -6.31
CA VAL A 212 1.82 5.95 -6.44
C VAL A 212 1.93 7.22 -7.30
N GLN A 213 1.29 7.27 -8.48
CA GLN A 213 1.28 8.46 -9.31
C GLN A 213 0.70 9.68 -8.58
N MET A 214 -0.51 9.52 -8.00
CA MET A 214 -1.23 10.62 -7.38
C MET A 214 -0.51 11.17 -6.15
N ARG A 215 0.02 10.28 -5.29
CA ARG A 215 0.57 10.64 -3.98
C ARG A 215 2.04 11.01 -4.00
N THR A 216 2.73 10.81 -5.12
CA THR A 216 4.07 11.34 -5.34
C THR A 216 4.08 12.64 -6.16
N ALA A 217 2.94 13.08 -6.68
CA ALA A 217 2.82 14.34 -7.40
C ALA A 217 3.26 15.53 -6.53
N ALA A 218 3.81 16.57 -7.16
CA ALA A 218 4.40 17.73 -6.47
C ALA A 218 3.43 18.48 -5.53
N GLY A 219 2.12 18.40 -5.79
CA GLY A 219 1.08 18.99 -4.94
C GLY A 219 0.54 18.10 -3.83
N ALA A 220 1.03 16.84 -3.71
CA ALA A 220 0.65 15.96 -2.62
C ALA A 220 1.33 16.37 -1.31
N GLU A 221 0.71 16.00 -0.19
CA GLU A 221 1.27 16.22 1.14
C GLU A 221 2.66 15.56 1.25
N GLU A 222 3.57 16.20 1.96
CA GLU A 222 5.00 15.85 1.97
C GLU A 222 5.26 14.43 2.48
N GLU A 223 4.61 14.02 3.57
CA GLU A 223 4.78 12.68 4.12
C GLU A 223 4.21 11.59 3.19
N LEU A 224 3.10 11.87 2.50
CA LEU A 224 2.55 10.96 1.49
C LEU A 224 3.53 10.76 0.33
N ARG A 225 4.25 11.80 -0.07
CA ARG A 225 5.27 11.70 -1.11
C ARG A 225 6.44 10.79 -0.67
N LEU A 226 6.83 10.83 0.60
CA LEU A 226 7.82 9.91 1.16
C LEU A 226 7.31 8.47 1.17
N ILE A 227 6.12 8.24 1.72
CA ILE A 227 5.51 6.91 1.82
C ILE A 227 5.36 6.28 0.44
N PHE A 228 4.67 6.96 -0.48
CA PHE A 228 4.39 6.41 -1.81
C PHE A 228 5.58 6.47 -2.76
N GLY A 229 6.55 7.32 -2.49
CA GLY A 229 7.87 7.28 -3.12
C GLY A 229 8.55 5.93 -2.85
N ARG A 230 8.56 5.49 -1.59
CA ARG A 230 9.12 4.20 -1.19
C ARG A 230 8.28 3.01 -1.67
N VAL A 231 6.95 3.10 -1.64
CA VAL A 231 6.06 2.08 -2.22
C VAL A 231 6.35 1.93 -3.71
N GLY A 232 6.53 3.03 -4.44
CA GLY A 232 6.89 3.01 -5.87
C GLY A 232 8.21 2.29 -6.15
N GLU A 233 9.25 2.54 -5.34
CA GLU A 233 10.53 1.83 -5.42
C GLU A 233 10.38 0.32 -5.21
N ILE A 234 9.63 -0.08 -4.17
CA ILE A 234 9.36 -1.49 -3.88
C ILE A 234 8.61 -2.13 -5.05
N MET A 235 7.54 -1.51 -5.54
CA MET A 235 6.73 -2.06 -6.62
C MET A 235 7.46 -2.10 -7.96
N LYS A 236 8.38 -1.16 -8.23
CA LYS A 236 9.24 -1.19 -9.42
C LYS A 236 10.14 -2.43 -9.44
N ALA A 237 10.54 -2.92 -8.26
CA ALA A 237 11.32 -4.16 -8.12
C ALA A 237 10.44 -5.41 -8.13
N GLU A 238 9.33 -5.40 -7.38
CA GLU A 238 8.45 -6.57 -7.16
C GLU A 238 7.55 -6.90 -8.35
N ALA A 239 7.08 -5.88 -9.08
CA ALA A 239 6.20 -6.02 -10.24
C ALA A 239 6.75 -5.21 -11.42
N SER A 240 7.99 -5.54 -11.80
CA SER A 240 8.80 -4.77 -12.75
C SER A 240 8.19 -4.65 -14.15
N GLY A 241 7.41 -5.63 -14.60
CA GLY A 241 6.69 -5.60 -15.88
C GLY A 241 5.42 -4.76 -15.83
N VAL A 242 4.72 -4.73 -14.68
CA VAL A 242 3.55 -3.87 -14.48
C VAL A 242 3.95 -2.41 -14.21
N PHE A 243 5.10 -2.17 -13.58
CA PHE A 243 5.65 -0.83 -13.34
C PHE A 243 6.73 -0.43 -14.35
N GLN A 244 6.88 -1.11 -15.49
CA GLN A 244 7.94 -0.87 -16.48
C GLN A 244 7.94 0.55 -17.07
N ASP A 245 6.74 1.14 -17.17
CA ASP A 245 6.48 2.46 -17.74
C ASP A 245 6.55 3.61 -16.70
N PHE A 246 6.81 3.31 -15.43
CA PHE A 246 7.00 4.33 -14.41
C PHE A 246 8.42 4.89 -14.45
N GLU A 247 8.52 6.20 -14.50
CA GLU A 247 9.77 6.94 -14.36
C GLU A 247 9.69 7.88 -13.16
N ARG A 248 10.81 8.08 -12.47
CA ARG A 248 10.91 9.01 -11.35
C ARG A 248 11.61 10.28 -11.80
N ASP A 249 10.92 11.42 -11.66
CA ASP A 249 11.50 12.72 -12.00
C ASP A 249 12.49 13.21 -10.92
N GLN A 250 13.17 14.34 -11.19
CA GLN A 250 14.15 14.94 -10.28
C GLN A 250 13.52 15.43 -8.94
N ARG A 251 12.21 15.62 -8.91
CA ARG A 251 11.45 16.02 -7.71
C ARG A 251 10.93 14.81 -6.92
N GLY A 252 11.20 13.59 -7.40
CA GLY A 252 10.79 12.34 -6.78
C GLY A 252 9.37 11.89 -7.16
N CYS A 253 8.71 12.54 -8.11
CA CYS A 253 7.39 12.14 -8.60
C CYS A 253 7.52 10.90 -9.49
N TRP A 254 6.62 9.93 -9.29
CA TRP A 254 6.51 8.75 -10.15
C TRP A 254 5.46 8.97 -11.24
N GLU A 255 5.87 8.99 -12.48
CA GLU A 255 5.00 9.23 -13.63
C GLU A 255 4.92 8.00 -14.54
N PRO A 256 3.72 7.41 -14.75
CA PRO A 256 3.53 6.30 -15.67
C PRO A 256 3.39 6.81 -17.11
N GLY A 257 3.98 6.08 -18.06
CA GLY A 257 3.76 6.29 -19.49
C GLY A 257 2.33 5.99 -19.94
N PHE A 258 1.60 5.13 -19.17
CA PHE A 258 0.21 4.75 -19.43
C PHE A 258 -0.69 5.06 -18.23
N PRO A 259 -1.11 6.33 -18.03
CA PRO A 259 -1.81 6.77 -16.82
C PRO A 259 -3.29 6.33 -16.75
N LYS A 260 -3.86 5.76 -17.81
CA LYS A 260 -5.27 5.35 -17.89
C LYS A 260 -5.52 3.89 -17.50
N VAL A 261 -4.52 3.21 -16.96
CA VAL A 261 -4.64 1.78 -16.58
C VAL A 261 -5.28 1.62 -15.22
#